data_b53dc9e31559efda2fca4fbdb31231bb
#
_entry.id   b53dc9e31559efda2fca4fbdb31231bb
#
_cell.length_a   1.000
_cell.length_b   1.000
_cell.length_c   1.000
_cell.angle_alpha   90.00
_cell.angle_beta   90.00
_cell.angle_gamma   90.00
#
_symmetry.space_group_name_H-M   'P 1'
#
loop_
_entity.id
_entity.type
_entity.pdbx_description
1 polymer ?
#
loop_
_entity_poly.entity_id
_entity_poly.type
_entity_poly.pdbx_seq_one_letter_code
_entity_poly.pdbx_strand_id
1 'polypeptide(L)'
;MLTIKAEIKKGELKANGTYNVKIRFTLNRKVKRLSSSLFVSPKDLTKSGDFKKTTKIYKEIENLVQGYKNKCNEMQVDLNSYSLDDIFKHLKFEDMKDKEIDFIDFSRKWIAKATIKGANNYKTVLNSLTSFIGRDSLNISEINLSFITGYADYIKKCREAKIEKLEKAGKRVPSNRMMSLYLGSLRHLFKEAQKEYNNYDNGLILIPSSPFDNFKIPKQEATRKRALDKTTIKKIYALPYRNTSKGIKGTCRYDLAKDCFILSFGLIGMNSVDLYNVTDYKDGKLTYYRTKTKARRND
;
A
#
# COMPACT_ATOMS: atom_id res chain seq x y z
N MET A 1 -35.23 -13.30 6.27
CA MET A 1 -34.90 -14.32 5.23
C MET A 1 -34.29 -13.65 4.03
N LEU A 2 -33.19 -14.16 3.49
CA LEU A 2 -32.54 -13.66 2.28
C LEU A 2 -33.34 -14.09 1.04
N THR A 3 -33.64 -13.14 0.18
CA THR A 3 -34.29 -13.39 -1.12
C THR A 3 -33.39 -12.92 -2.25
N ILE A 4 -33.13 -13.80 -3.23
CA ILE A 4 -32.29 -13.51 -4.40
C ILE A 4 -33.15 -13.68 -5.64
N LYS A 5 -33.27 -12.62 -6.45
CA LYS A 5 -34.05 -12.60 -7.69
C LYS A 5 -33.32 -11.83 -8.78
N ALA A 6 -33.50 -12.20 -10.01
CA ALA A 6 -33.08 -11.38 -11.15
C ALA A 6 -34.16 -10.33 -11.47
N GLU A 7 -33.72 -9.14 -11.84
CA GLU A 7 -34.60 -8.04 -12.28
C GLU A 7 -33.90 -7.16 -13.31
N ILE A 8 -34.66 -6.36 -14.02
CA ILE A 8 -34.19 -5.24 -14.83
C ILE A 8 -34.63 -3.93 -14.19
N LYS A 9 -33.94 -2.86 -14.48
CA LYS A 9 -34.43 -1.50 -14.20
C LYS A 9 -34.93 -0.85 -15.49
N LYS A 10 -36.23 -0.64 -15.60
CA LYS A 10 -36.88 -0.08 -16.79
C LYS A 10 -36.27 1.26 -17.26
N GLY A 11 -35.76 2.08 -16.35
CA GLY A 11 -35.11 3.35 -16.67
C GLY A 11 -33.66 3.24 -17.14
N GLU A 12 -33.06 2.05 -17.17
CA GLU A 12 -31.65 1.83 -17.53
C GLU A 12 -31.49 1.08 -18.90
N LEU A 13 -32.31 1.46 -19.89
CA LEU A 13 -32.12 0.98 -21.25
C LEU A 13 -30.83 1.53 -21.84
N LYS A 14 -29.97 0.65 -22.32
CA LYS A 14 -28.70 1.05 -22.94
C LYS A 14 -28.94 1.55 -24.37
N ALA A 15 -28.00 2.32 -24.92
CA ALA A 15 -28.03 2.83 -26.29
C ALA A 15 -28.18 1.75 -27.36
N ASN A 16 -27.75 0.51 -27.09
CA ASN A 16 -27.92 -0.65 -27.95
C ASN A 16 -29.28 -1.35 -27.84
N GLY A 17 -30.24 -0.76 -27.12
CA GLY A 17 -31.59 -1.29 -26.95
C GLY A 17 -31.70 -2.48 -26.00
N THR A 18 -30.73 -2.74 -25.14
CA THR A 18 -30.78 -3.84 -24.16
C THR A 18 -30.80 -3.34 -22.72
N TYR A 19 -31.34 -4.18 -21.83
CA TYR A 19 -31.27 -3.98 -20.38
C TYR A 19 -30.25 -4.90 -19.76
N ASN A 20 -29.46 -4.38 -18.79
CA ASN A 20 -28.61 -5.24 -17.97
C ASN A 20 -29.45 -6.02 -16.97
N VAL A 21 -29.27 -7.32 -16.90
CA VAL A 21 -29.87 -8.16 -15.85
C VAL A 21 -29.15 -7.90 -14.53
N LYS A 22 -29.89 -7.48 -13.52
CA LYS A 22 -29.38 -7.26 -12.18
C LYS A 22 -29.86 -8.33 -11.24
N ILE A 23 -28.98 -8.81 -10.37
CA ILE A 23 -29.35 -9.72 -9.30
C ILE A 23 -29.63 -8.90 -8.05
N ARG A 24 -30.88 -8.97 -7.62
CA ARG A 24 -31.39 -8.27 -6.43
C ARG A 24 -31.30 -9.19 -5.22
N PHE A 25 -30.63 -8.74 -4.21
CA PHE A 25 -30.56 -9.35 -2.88
C PHE A 25 -31.42 -8.53 -1.91
N THR A 26 -32.31 -9.20 -1.20
CA THR A 26 -33.17 -8.55 -0.20
C THR A 26 -33.02 -9.31 1.13
N LEU A 27 -32.58 -8.62 2.18
CA LEU A 27 -32.47 -9.12 3.54
C LEU A 27 -32.95 -8.06 4.52
N ASN A 28 -33.85 -8.43 5.43
CA ASN A 28 -34.35 -7.54 6.47
C ASN A 28 -34.81 -6.16 5.92
N ARG A 29 -35.58 -6.17 4.84
CA ARG A 29 -36.10 -4.99 4.10
C ARG A 29 -35.01 -4.14 3.40
N LYS A 30 -33.72 -4.45 3.58
CA LYS A 30 -32.63 -3.80 2.83
C LYS A 30 -32.46 -4.49 1.47
N VAL A 31 -32.10 -3.72 0.45
CA VAL A 31 -31.95 -4.20 -0.93
C VAL A 31 -30.60 -3.77 -1.47
N LYS A 32 -29.84 -4.73 -2.01
CA LYS A 32 -28.65 -4.47 -2.84
C LYS A 32 -28.77 -5.17 -4.17
N ARG A 33 -28.05 -4.65 -5.19
CA ARG A 33 -28.09 -5.15 -6.56
C ARG A 33 -26.70 -5.34 -7.10
N LEU A 34 -26.47 -6.47 -7.77
CA LEU A 34 -25.28 -6.72 -8.57
C LEU A 34 -25.64 -6.66 -10.04
N SER A 35 -24.85 -5.95 -10.84
CA SER A 35 -24.93 -6.02 -12.30
C SER A 35 -24.32 -7.34 -12.77
N SER A 36 -24.98 -8.04 -13.68
CA SER A 36 -24.46 -9.26 -14.29
C SER A 36 -23.80 -8.97 -15.64
N SER A 37 -23.19 -10.00 -16.24
CA SER A 37 -22.74 -9.98 -17.63
C SER A 37 -23.87 -10.18 -18.64
N LEU A 38 -25.08 -10.50 -18.18
CA LEU A 38 -26.22 -10.81 -19.05
C LEU A 38 -26.98 -9.53 -19.42
N PHE A 39 -27.44 -9.50 -20.68
CA PHE A 39 -28.25 -8.43 -21.23
C PHE A 39 -29.46 -9.04 -21.93
N VAL A 40 -30.61 -8.41 -21.75
CA VAL A 40 -31.88 -8.83 -22.35
C VAL A 40 -32.46 -7.74 -23.24
N SER A 41 -33.09 -8.14 -24.32
CA SER A 41 -33.85 -7.22 -25.18
C SER A 41 -35.29 -7.06 -24.67
N PRO A 42 -35.99 -5.99 -25.06
CA PRO A 42 -37.43 -5.86 -24.73
C PRO A 42 -38.29 -7.06 -25.22
N LYS A 43 -37.84 -7.77 -26.24
CA LYS A 43 -38.54 -8.98 -26.78
C LYS A 43 -38.49 -10.17 -25.80
N ASP A 44 -37.48 -10.22 -24.93
CA ASP A 44 -37.29 -11.27 -23.93
C ASP A 44 -38.10 -11.00 -22.63
N LEU A 45 -38.78 -9.87 -22.58
CA LEU A 45 -39.58 -9.45 -21.44
C LEU A 45 -41.08 -9.56 -21.72
N THR A 46 -41.85 -9.80 -20.65
CA THR A 46 -43.29 -9.71 -20.66
C THR A 46 -43.74 -8.23 -20.60
N LYS A 47 -45.05 -7.98 -20.81
CA LYS A 47 -45.60 -6.61 -20.66
C LYS A 47 -45.40 -6.03 -19.23
N SER A 48 -45.33 -6.89 -18.21
CA SER A 48 -45.04 -6.51 -16.82
C SER A 48 -43.55 -6.18 -16.60
N GLY A 49 -42.66 -6.63 -17.49
CA GLY A 49 -41.21 -6.45 -17.38
C GLY A 49 -40.50 -7.64 -16.75
N ASP A 50 -41.21 -8.77 -16.58
CA ASP A 50 -40.63 -10.02 -16.12
C ASP A 50 -39.97 -10.78 -17.30
N PHE A 51 -39.04 -11.68 -17.02
CA PHE A 51 -38.37 -12.48 -18.02
C PHE A 51 -39.30 -13.56 -18.60
N LYS A 52 -39.34 -13.69 -19.90
CA LYS A 52 -40.10 -14.75 -20.55
C LYS A 52 -39.43 -16.10 -20.38
N LYS A 53 -40.13 -17.07 -19.77
CA LYS A 53 -39.60 -18.41 -19.48
C LYS A 53 -39.24 -19.22 -20.75
N THR A 54 -39.77 -18.84 -21.91
CA THR A 54 -39.56 -19.52 -23.18
C THR A 54 -38.24 -19.15 -23.86
N THR A 55 -37.53 -18.17 -23.38
CA THR A 55 -36.30 -17.69 -24.02
C THR A 55 -35.07 -18.46 -23.51
N LYS A 56 -34.05 -18.66 -24.38
CA LYS A 56 -32.79 -19.30 -23.99
C LYS A 56 -32.11 -18.55 -22.83
N ILE A 57 -32.14 -17.23 -22.86
CA ILE A 57 -31.53 -16.38 -21.86
C ILE A 57 -32.17 -16.57 -20.47
N TYR A 58 -33.43 -16.99 -20.39
CA TYR A 58 -34.08 -17.26 -19.10
C TYR A 58 -33.36 -18.38 -18.32
N LYS A 59 -32.92 -19.45 -19.01
CA LYS A 59 -32.15 -20.52 -18.36
C LYS A 59 -30.80 -20.02 -17.82
N GLU A 60 -30.14 -19.14 -18.56
CA GLU A 60 -28.89 -18.53 -18.12
C GLU A 60 -29.11 -17.65 -16.88
N ILE A 61 -30.19 -16.89 -16.84
CA ILE A 61 -30.59 -16.08 -15.70
C ILE A 61 -30.92 -16.96 -14.48
N GLU A 62 -31.67 -18.06 -14.66
CA GLU A 62 -31.96 -19.01 -13.59
C GLU A 62 -30.69 -19.64 -13.02
N ASN A 63 -29.79 -20.09 -13.90
CA ASN A 63 -28.51 -20.67 -13.52
C ASN A 63 -27.67 -19.64 -12.71
N LEU A 64 -27.66 -18.39 -13.15
CA LEU A 64 -26.95 -17.31 -12.44
C LEU A 64 -27.54 -17.07 -11.05
N VAL A 65 -28.87 -16.99 -10.94
CA VAL A 65 -29.56 -16.81 -9.64
C VAL A 65 -29.30 -18.01 -8.73
N GLN A 66 -29.35 -19.23 -9.28
CA GLN A 66 -29.07 -20.44 -8.50
C GLN A 66 -27.62 -20.50 -8.04
N GLY A 67 -26.67 -20.09 -8.88
CA GLY A 67 -25.26 -19.96 -8.50
C GLY A 67 -25.06 -19.05 -7.29
N TYR A 68 -25.72 -17.88 -7.27
CA TYR A 68 -25.65 -16.98 -6.11
C TYR A 68 -26.34 -17.56 -4.86
N LYS A 69 -27.45 -18.30 -5.04
CA LYS A 69 -28.09 -18.99 -3.90
C LYS A 69 -27.17 -20.05 -3.31
N ASN A 70 -26.50 -20.85 -4.14
CA ASN A 70 -25.56 -21.86 -3.69
C ASN A 70 -24.39 -21.23 -2.93
N LYS A 71 -23.76 -20.18 -3.49
CA LYS A 71 -22.69 -19.44 -2.81
C LYS A 71 -23.13 -18.87 -1.45
N CYS A 72 -24.35 -18.37 -1.34
CA CYS A 72 -24.88 -17.90 -0.05
C CYS A 72 -25.17 -19.05 0.92
N ASN A 73 -25.62 -20.21 0.43
CA ASN A 73 -25.87 -21.39 1.28
C ASN A 73 -24.57 -21.99 1.84
N GLU A 74 -23.45 -21.87 1.12
CA GLU A 74 -22.12 -22.32 1.56
C GLU A 74 -21.59 -21.54 2.77
N MET A 75 -22.19 -20.39 3.09
CA MET A 75 -21.82 -19.61 4.28
C MET A 75 -22.09 -20.35 5.63
N GLN A 76 -22.72 -21.51 5.62
CA GLN A 76 -22.90 -22.48 6.72
C GLN A 76 -23.39 -21.91 8.09
N VAL A 77 -23.77 -20.66 8.15
CA VAL A 77 -24.22 -19.95 9.36
C VAL A 77 -25.61 -19.36 9.08
N ASP A 78 -26.39 -19.14 10.11
CA ASP A 78 -27.68 -18.52 9.99
C ASP A 78 -27.56 -17.18 9.25
N LEU A 79 -27.97 -17.17 7.97
CA LEU A 79 -27.94 -16.00 7.08
C LEU A 79 -28.64 -14.76 7.67
N ASN A 80 -29.47 -14.95 8.70
CA ASN A 80 -30.15 -13.88 9.41
C ASN A 80 -29.21 -13.08 10.33
N SER A 81 -28.06 -13.65 10.71
CA SER A 81 -27.05 -12.98 11.54
C SER A 81 -26.11 -12.05 10.71
N TYR A 82 -26.11 -12.20 9.39
CA TYR A 82 -25.27 -11.40 8.49
C TYR A 82 -25.99 -10.15 7.97
N SER A 83 -25.23 -9.09 7.75
CA SER A 83 -25.71 -7.95 6.97
C SER A 83 -25.62 -8.22 5.45
N LEU A 84 -26.34 -7.46 4.63
CA LEU A 84 -26.15 -7.51 3.17
C LEU A 84 -24.73 -7.16 2.76
N ASP A 85 -24.01 -6.34 3.53
CA ASP A 85 -22.62 -5.98 3.25
C ASP A 85 -21.70 -7.17 3.44
N ASP A 86 -21.94 -8.00 4.45
CA ASP A 86 -21.15 -9.21 4.70
C ASP A 86 -21.39 -10.26 3.62
N ILE A 87 -22.65 -10.45 3.19
CA ILE A 87 -22.98 -11.32 2.07
C ILE A 87 -22.26 -10.87 0.79
N PHE A 88 -22.25 -9.57 0.49
CA PHE A 88 -21.57 -9.05 -0.67
C PHE A 88 -20.05 -9.18 -0.60
N LYS A 89 -19.46 -9.03 0.59
CA LYS A 89 -18.04 -9.31 0.82
C LYS A 89 -17.72 -10.78 0.55
N HIS A 90 -18.58 -11.70 1.05
CA HIS A 90 -18.42 -13.14 0.81
C HIS A 90 -18.51 -13.46 -0.68
N LEU A 91 -19.53 -12.98 -1.38
CA LEU A 91 -19.68 -13.22 -2.82
C LEU A 91 -18.48 -12.68 -3.61
N LYS A 92 -17.98 -11.49 -3.27
CA LYS A 92 -16.76 -10.93 -3.88
C LYS A 92 -15.54 -11.80 -3.59
N PHE A 93 -15.44 -12.35 -2.40
CA PHE A 93 -14.36 -13.26 -2.02
C PHE A 93 -14.39 -14.56 -2.85
N GLU A 94 -15.55 -15.21 -2.97
CA GLU A 94 -15.70 -16.40 -3.79
C GLU A 94 -15.36 -16.15 -5.28
N ASP A 95 -15.73 -14.98 -5.81
CA ASP A 95 -15.35 -14.57 -7.16
C ASP A 95 -13.84 -14.29 -7.32
N MET A 96 -13.12 -14.08 -6.21
CA MET A 96 -11.68 -13.82 -6.18
C MET A 96 -10.86 -15.05 -5.81
N LYS A 97 -11.47 -16.09 -5.24
CA LYS A 97 -10.79 -17.31 -4.76
C LYS A 97 -10.00 -18.01 -5.86
N ASP A 98 -10.52 -18.01 -7.07
CA ASP A 98 -9.90 -18.61 -8.26
C ASP A 98 -9.05 -17.61 -9.07
N LYS A 99 -8.96 -16.35 -8.64
CA LYS A 99 -8.17 -15.34 -9.35
C LYS A 99 -6.78 -15.23 -8.76
N GLU A 100 -5.82 -15.28 -9.64
CA GLU A 100 -4.44 -14.99 -9.30
C GLU A 100 -4.30 -13.52 -8.85
N ILE A 101 -3.67 -13.31 -7.69
CA ILE A 101 -3.39 -11.97 -7.17
C ILE A 101 -1.98 -11.57 -7.64
N ASP A 102 -1.91 -10.65 -8.58
CA ASP A 102 -0.64 -10.05 -8.98
C ASP A 102 -0.15 -9.07 -7.91
N PHE A 103 0.89 -9.49 -7.19
CA PHE A 103 1.50 -8.73 -6.10
C PHE A 103 2.19 -7.44 -6.59
N ILE A 104 2.75 -7.43 -7.81
CA ILE A 104 3.40 -6.23 -8.37
C ILE A 104 2.36 -5.18 -8.70
N ASP A 105 1.28 -5.55 -9.38
CA ASP A 105 0.17 -4.64 -9.70
C ASP A 105 -0.49 -4.10 -8.44
N PHE A 106 -0.79 -4.96 -7.47
CA PHE A 106 -1.28 -4.55 -6.16
C PHE A 106 -0.35 -3.52 -5.50
N SER A 107 0.95 -3.83 -5.44
CA SER A 107 1.93 -2.96 -4.79
C SER A 107 2.06 -1.60 -5.47
N ARG A 108 2.03 -1.54 -6.81
CA ARG A 108 2.00 -0.29 -7.57
C ARG A 108 0.77 0.56 -7.24
N LYS A 109 -0.41 -0.07 -7.19
CA LYS A 109 -1.67 0.60 -6.83
C LYS A 109 -1.65 1.11 -5.39
N TRP A 110 -1.13 0.30 -4.47
CA TRP A 110 -0.99 0.69 -3.07
C TRP A 110 -0.03 1.90 -2.91
N ILE A 111 1.14 1.87 -3.56
CA ILE A 111 2.11 2.97 -3.53
C ILE A 111 1.51 4.26 -4.10
N ALA A 112 0.71 4.18 -5.18
CA ALA A 112 0.07 5.33 -5.78
C ALA A 112 -0.95 6.00 -4.86
N LYS A 113 -1.64 5.22 -4.03
CA LYS A 113 -2.62 5.72 -3.04
C LYS A 113 -1.98 6.17 -1.72
N ALA A 114 -0.75 5.73 -1.44
CA ALA A 114 -0.10 5.96 -0.16
C ALA A 114 0.28 7.43 0.04
N THR A 115 -0.20 8.04 1.11
CA THR A 115 0.12 9.43 1.51
C THR A 115 1.42 9.56 2.29
N ILE A 116 2.14 8.44 2.52
CA ILE A 116 3.36 8.40 3.32
C ILE A 116 4.55 9.00 2.55
N LYS A 117 5.28 9.92 3.18
CA LYS A 117 6.51 10.54 2.63
C LYS A 117 7.58 9.53 2.17
N GLY A 118 7.52 8.28 2.65
CA GLY A 118 8.43 7.18 2.30
C GLY A 118 8.00 6.33 1.09
N ALA A 119 6.92 6.66 0.38
CA ALA A 119 6.39 5.86 -0.73
C ALA A 119 7.44 5.57 -1.83
N ASN A 120 8.37 6.50 -2.08
CA ASN A 120 9.44 6.31 -3.06
C ASN A 120 10.40 5.14 -2.72
N ASN A 121 10.57 4.80 -1.44
CA ASN A 121 11.39 3.66 -1.05
C ASN A 121 10.77 2.35 -1.55
N TYR A 122 9.45 2.23 -1.53
CA TYR A 122 8.74 1.05 -2.03
C TYR A 122 8.89 0.89 -3.55
N LYS A 123 8.91 2.00 -4.31
CA LYS A 123 9.20 1.95 -5.77
C LYS A 123 10.58 1.34 -6.04
N THR A 124 11.59 1.75 -5.27
CA THR A 124 12.95 1.20 -5.40
C THR A 124 12.98 -0.30 -5.08
N VAL A 125 12.21 -0.73 -4.08
CA VAL A 125 12.10 -2.16 -3.73
C VAL A 125 11.39 -2.94 -4.84
N LEU A 126 10.31 -2.43 -5.41
CA LEU A 126 9.63 -3.08 -6.54
C LEU A 126 10.53 -3.19 -7.77
N ASN A 127 11.28 -2.15 -8.12
CA ASN A 127 12.23 -2.21 -9.21
C ASN A 127 13.33 -3.27 -8.98
N SER A 128 13.80 -3.41 -7.74
CA SER A 128 14.73 -4.48 -7.38
C SER A 128 14.10 -5.86 -7.48
N LEU A 129 12.84 -5.98 -7.08
CA LEU A 129 12.09 -7.24 -7.13
C LEU A 129 11.82 -7.67 -8.57
N THR A 130 11.36 -6.75 -9.44
CA THR A 130 11.15 -7.03 -10.87
C THR A 130 12.45 -7.39 -11.58
N SER A 131 13.58 -6.76 -11.20
CA SER A 131 14.89 -7.15 -11.71
C SER A 131 15.33 -8.56 -11.26
N PHE A 132 14.96 -8.97 -10.05
CA PHE A 132 15.23 -10.31 -9.52
C PHE A 132 14.44 -11.38 -10.25
N ILE A 133 13.13 -11.15 -10.46
CA ILE A 133 12.24 -12.13 -11.11
C ILE A 133 12.32 -12.10 -12.64
N GLY A 134 12.85 -11.03 -13.24
CA GLY A 134 12.94 -10.86 -14.69
C GLY A 134 11.59 -10.62 -15.41
N ARG A 135 10.54 -10.26 -14.68
CA ARG A 135 9.18 -10.01 -15.20
C ARG A 135 8.45 -8.96 -14.38
N ASP A 136 7.37 -8.40 -14.96
CA ASP A 136 6.57 -7.32 -14.35
C ASP A 136 5.31 -7.80 -13.61
N SER A 137 5.12 -9.10 -13.48
CA SER A 137 4.02 -9.72 -12.72
C SER A 137 4.57 -10.78 -11.77
N LEU A 138 3.92 -10.94 -10.62
CA LEU A 138 4.28 -11.94 -9.61
C LEU A 138 3.02 -12.38 -8.88
N ASN A 139 2.65 -13.65 -9.02
CA ASN A 139 1.54 -14.18 -8.24
C ASN A 139 1.93 -14.21 -6.74
N ILE A 140 1.06 -13.70 -5.86
CA ILE A 140 1.33 -13.63 -4.43
C ILE A 140 1.63 -14.99 -3.82
N SER A 141 1.08 -16.07 -4.35
CA SER A 141 1.30 -17.45 -3.93
C SER A 141 2.75 -17.93 -4.17
N GLU A 142 3.46 -17.32 -5.12
CA GLU A 142 4.87 -17.61 -5.39
C GLU A 142 5.79 -17.05 -4.31
N ILE A 143 5.33 -16.06 -3.52
CA ILE A 143 6.11 -15.43 -2.45
C ILE A 143 6.11 -16.36 -1.22
N ASN A 144 6.91 -17.40 -1.28
CA ASN A 144 7.13 -18.36 -0.19
C ASN A 144 8.51 -18.14 0.47
N LEU A 145 8.86 -18.95 1.46
CA LEU A 145 10.13 -18.84 2.18
C LEU A 145 11.35 -18.97 1.27
N SER A 146 11.32 -19.92 0.30
CA SER A 146 12.40 -20.11 -0.67
C SER A 146 12.58 -18.87 -1.55
N PHE A 147 11.48 -18.28 -2.02
CA PHE A 147 11.51 -17.02 -2.78
C PHE A 147 12.18 -15.89 -2.00
N ILE A 148 11.78 -15.69 -0.73
CA ILE A 148 12.36 -14.64 0.11
C ILE A 148 13.84 -14.88 0.36
N THR A 149 14.25 -16.11 0.58
CA THR A 149 15.67 -16.49 0.74
C THR A 149 16.46 -16.18 -0.53
N GLY A 150 15.95 -16.60 -1.69
CA GLY A 150 16.58 -16.29 -2.98
C GLY A 150 16.67 -14.79 -3.26
N TYR A 151 15.64 -14.03 -2.93
CA TYR A 151 15.67 -12.57 -3.06
C TYR A 151 16.66 -11.92 -2.08
N ALA A 152 16.80 -12.43 -0.86
CA ALA A 152 17.80 -11.96 0.10
C ALA A 152 19.23 -12.19 -0.42
N ASP A 153 19.51 -13.37 -1.01
CA ASP A 153 20.79 -13.67 -1.62
C ASP A 153 21.09 -12.78 -2.85
N TYR A 154 20.06 -12.51 -3.66
CA TYR A 154 20.18 -11.56 -4.77
C TYR A 154 20.56 -10.15 -4.28
N ILE A 155 19.88 -9.64 -3.25
CA ILE A 155 20.20 -8.33 -2.65
C ILE A 155 21.64 -8.31 -2.13
N LYS A 156 22.11 -9.39 -1.51
CA LYS A 156 23.47 -9.53 -0.99
C LYS A 156 24.49 -9.43 -2.13
N LYS A 157 24.32 -10.20 -3.20
CA LYS A 157 25.17 -10.16 -4.40
C LYS A 157 25.20 -8.77 -5.05
N CYS A 158 24.06 -8.13 -5.21
CA CYS A 158 23.98 -6.76 -5.74
C CYS A 158 24.74 -5.75 -4.86
N ARG A 159 24.68 -5.93 -3.55
CA ARG A 159 25.42 -5.08 -2.60
C ARG A 159 26.92 -5.31 -2.69
N GLU A 160 27.37 -6.54 -2.74
CA GLU A 160 28.80 -6.91 -2.88
C GLU A 160 29.41 -6.31 -4.15
N ALA A 161 28.74 -6.47 -5.29
CA ALA A 161 29.15 -5.86 -6.55
C ALA A 161 29.21 -4.33 -6.50
N LYS A 162 28.28 -3.70 -5.74
CA LYS A 162 28.31 -2.25 -5.55
C LYS A 162 29.45 -1.81 -4.65
N ILE A 163 29.77 -2.56 -3.60
CA ILE A 163 30.90 -2.29 -2.70
C ILE A 163 32.18 -2.33 -3.50
N GLU A 164 32.43 -3.40 -4.24
CA GLU A 164 33.65 -3.57 -5.08
C GLU A 164 33.86 -2.39 -6.04
N LYS A 165 32.78 -1.94 -6.71
CA LYS A 165 32.83 -0.76 -7.60
C LYS A 165 33.20 0.53 -6.85
N LEU A 166 32.68 0.70 -5.62
CA LEU A 166 32.94 1.91 -4.82
C LEU A 166 34.36 1.90 -4.27
N GLU A 167 34.87 0.77 -3.83
CA GLU A 167 36.24 0.59 -3.34
C GLU A 167 37.26 0.83 -4.45
N LYS A 168 37.06 0.25 -5.65
CA LYS A 168 37.89 0.52 -6.84
C LYS A 168 37.86 2.01 -7.23
N ALA A 169 36.79 2.72 -6.97
CA ALA A 169 36.67 4.16 -7.25
C ALA A 169 37.14 5.06 -6.08
N GLY A 170 37.69 4.49 -5.01
CA GLY A 170 38.09 5.24 -3.80
C GLY A 170 36.92 5.93 -3.08
N LYS A 171 35.68 5.48 -3.32
CA LYS A 171 34.48 6.09 -2.76
C LYS A 171 34.05 5.38 -1.48
N ARG A 172 33.42 6.15 -0.61
CA ARG A 172 32.93 5.63 0.68
C ARG A 172 31.84 4.56 0.48
N VAL A 173 32.01 3.42 1.12
CA VAL A 173 31.00 2.35 1.19
C VAL A 173 29.85 2.77 2.09
N PRO A 174 28.57 2.69 1.62
CA PRO A 174 27.42 3.00 2.43
C PRO A 174 27.14 1.91 3.49
N SER A 175 26.41 2.28 4.56
CA SER A 175 26.00 1.36 5.62
C SER A 175 25.13 0.20 5.09
N ASN A 176 25.12 -0.93 5.83
CA ASN A 176 24.37 -2.15 5.49
C ASN A 176 22.84 -2.01 5.76
N ARG A 177 22.19 -1.03 5.11
CA ARG A 177 20.76 -0.78 5.29
C ARG A 177 19.89 -1.46 4.21
N MET A 178 20.49 -1.82 3.08
CA MET A 178 19.75 -2.27 1.90
C MET A 178 18.92 -3.52 2.20
N MET A 179 19.51 -4.52 2.86
CA MET A 179 18.84 -5.77 3.21
C MET A 179 17.61 -5.55 4.09
N SER A 180 17.78 -4.88 5.22
CA SER A 180 16.68 -4.61 6.16
C SER A 180 15.58 -3.72 5.56
N LEU A 181 15.96 -2.76 4.70
CA LEU A 181 15.01 -1.88 4.03
C LEU A 181 14.18 -2.65 3.00
N TYR A 182 14.81 -3.42 2.12
CA TYR A 182 14.12 -4.10 1.02
C TYR A 182 13.22 -5.22 1.53
N LEU A 183 13.74 -6.09 2.37
CA LEU A 183 12.93 -7.17 2.95
C LEU A 183 11.85 -6.66 3.91
N GLY A 184 12.14 -5.59 4.67
CA GLY A 184 11.16 -4.95 5.53
C GLY A 184 10.03 -4.30 4.75
N SER A 185 10.34 -3.67 3.62
CA SER A 185 9.34 -3.07 2.72
C SER A 185 8.50 -4.13 2.02
N LEU A 186 9.13 -5.21 1.55
CA LEU A 186 8.42 -6.34 0.94
C LEU A 186 7.44 -6.98 1.95
N ARG A 187 7.89 -7.22 3.18
CA ARG A 187 7.02 -7.71 4.27
C ARG A 187 5.85 -6.78 4.54
N HIS A 188 6.07 -5.47 4.52
CA HIS A 188 4.99 -4.50 4.74
C HIS A 188 3.96 -4.56 3.61
N LEU A 189 4.39 -4.53 2.34
CA LEU A 189 3.48 -4.65 1.19
C LEU A 189 2.70 -5.96 1.21
N PHE A 190 3.34 -7.08 1.59
CA PHE A 190 2.67 -8.36 1.74
C PHE A 190 1.58 -8.32 2.82
N LYS A 191 1.85 -7.70 3.96
CA LYS A 191 0.85 -7.49 5.02
C LYS A 191 -0.30 -6.59 4.57
N GLU A 192 -0.03 -5.56 3.79
CA GLU A 192 -1.08 -4.71 3.22
C GLU A 192 -1.94 -5.47 2.21
N ALA A 193 -1.33 -6.37 1.41
CA ALA A 193 -2.09 -7.29 0.55
C ALA A 193 -2.99 -8.23 1.38
N GLN A 194 -2.48 -8.82 2.47
CA GLN A 194 -3.30 -9.62 3.37
C GLN A 194 -4.49 -8.82 3.93
N LYS A 195 -4.31 -7.56 4.29
CA LYS A 195 -5.42 -6.71 4.79
C LYS A 195 -6.46 -6.39 3.71
N GLU A 196 -6.02 -6.17 2.46
CA GLU A 196 -6.92 -5.85 1.34
C GLU A 196 -7.75 -7.07 0.91
N TYR A 197 -7.11 -8.25 0.86
CA TYR A 197 -7.71 -9.45 0.29
C TYR A 197 -8.32 -10.40 1.31
N ASN A 198 -7.92 -10.36 2.59
CA ASN A 198 -8.50 -11.18 3.64
C ASN A 198 -9.61 -10.43 4.39
N ASN A 199 -10.62 -11.16 4.83
CA ASN A 199 -11.63 -10.68 5.77
C ASN A 199 -11.64 -11.59 7.00
N TYR A 200 -10.84 -11.22 7.99
CA TYR A 200 -10.68 -12.02 9.21
C TYR A 200 -11.95 -12.11 10.04
N ASP A 201 -12.81 -11.08 10.04
CA ASP A 201 -14.06 -11.05 10.81
C ASP A 201 -15.04 -12.14 10.34
N ASN A 202 -15.00 -12.47 9.05
CA ASN A 202 -15.88 -13.47 8.44
C ASN A 202 -15.14 -14.78 8.10
N GLY A 203 -13.89 -14.94 8.54
CA GLY A 203 -13.09 -16.13 8.25
C GLY A 203 -12.71 -16.32 6.77
N LEU A 204 -12.84 -15.26 5.96
CA LEU A 204 -12.55 -15.31 4.53
C LEU A 204 -11.08 -14.98 4.29
N ILE A 205 -10.25 -15.98 4.04
CA ILE A 205 -8.80 -15.85 3.96
C ILE A 205 -8.30 -16.32 2.58
N LEU A 206 -7.88 -15.38 1.73
CA LEU A 206 -7.24 -15.66 0.43
C LEU A 206 -5.74 -15.87 0.55
N ILE A 207 -5.10 -15.15 1.47
CA ILE A 207 -3.66 -15.20 1.72
C ILE A 207 -3.45 -15.69 3.17
N PRO A 208 -3.40 -17.02 3.37
CA PRO A 208 -3.52 -17.62 4.72
C PRO A 208 -2.30 -17.38 5.60
N SER A 209 -1.10 -17.40 5.05
CA SER A 209 0.14 -17.29 5.82
C SER A 209 1.09 -16.26 5.24
N SER A 210 1.93 -15.69 6.10
CA SER A 210 3.02 -14.81 5.66
C SER A 210 4.33 -15.60 5.71
N PRO A 211 5.06 -15.69 4.60
CA PRO A 211 6.37 -16.37 4.59
C PRO A 211 7.40 -15.63 5.47
N PHE A 212 7.14 -14.38 5.84
CA PHE A 212 7.98 -13.60 6.76
C PHE A 212 7.83 -13.99 8.23
N ASP A 213 6.84 -14.80 8.59
CA ASP A 213 6.67 -15.26 9.98
C ASP A 213 7.80 -16.23 10.36
N ASN A 214 8.30 -17.00 9.38
CA ASN A 214 9.41 -17.94 9.53
C ASN A 214 10.75 -17.40 8.98
N PHE A 215 10.81 -16.11 8.58
CA PHE A 215 12.01 -15.48 8.02
C PHE A 215 12.48 -14.32 8.90
N LYS A 216 13.68 -14.45 9.46
CA LYS A 216 14.28 -13.37 10.28
C LYS A 216 15.00 -12.36 9.39
N ILE A 217 14.39 -11.21 9.20
CA ILE A 217 15.03 -10.12 8.43
C ILE A 217 16.30 -9.65 9.17
N PRO A 218 17.47 -9.64 8.49
CA PRO A 218 18.71 -9.17 9.09
C PRO A 218 18.58 -7.73 9.58
N LYS A 219 19.01 -7.49 10.81
CA LYS A 219 19.03 -6.13 11.38
C LYS A 219 20.14 -5.30 10.72
N GLN A 220 19.88 -4.02 10.58
CA GLN A 220 20.94 -3.07 10.20
C GLN A 220 21.98 -3.02 11.30
N GLU A 221 23.27 -3.02 10.91
CA GLU A 221 24.36 -2.74 11.84
C GLU A 221 24.19 -1.36 12.48
N ALA A 222 24.56 -1.27 13.74
CA ALA A 222 24.54 -0.01 14.46
C ALA A 222 25.43 1.01 13.74
N THR A 223 24.87 2.16 13.39
CA THR A 223 25.65 3.23 12.79
C THR A 223 26.56 3.84 13.87
N ARG A 224 27.86 3.96 13.56
CA ARG A 224 28.80 4.65 14.45
C ARG A 224 28.29 6.05 14.73
N LYS A 225 28.07 6.34 15.99
CA LYS A 225 27.74 7.69 16.45
C LYS A 225 28.92 8.62 16.13
N ARG A 226 28.63 9.75 15.50
CA ARG A 226 29.62 10.76 15.12
C ARG A 226 29.44 11.96 16.03
N ALA A 227 29.80 11.82 17.29
CA ALA A 227 29.88 12.96 18.19
C ALA A 227 31.17 13.73 17.89
N LEU A 228 31.10 15.05 17.87
CA LEU A 228 32.25 15.94 17.85
C LEU A 228 32.67 16.24 19.28
N ASP A 229 33.96 16.39 19.50
CA ASP A 229 34.48 16.83 20.76
C ASP A 229 34.25 18.33 21.00
N LYS A 230 34.35 18.75 22.24
CA LYS A 230 34.15 20.15 22.67
C LYS A 230 35.08 21.12 21.95
N THR A 231 36.33 20.74 21.70
CA THR A 231 37.34 21.55 21.01
C THR A 231 36.96 21.79 19.55
N THR A 232 36.53 20.76 18.88
CA THR A 232 36.03 20.87 17.47
C THR A 232 34.81 21.77 17.38
N ILE A 233 33.86 21.66 18.30
CA ILE A 233 32.68 22.54 18.36
C ILE A 233 33.09 24.00 18.57
N LYS A 234 34.03 24.28 19.52
CA LYS A 234 34.55 25.61 19.71
C LYS A 234 35.25 26.17 18.47
N LYS A 235 36.04 25.35 17.77
CA LYS A 235 36.67 25.75 16.51
C LYS A 235 35.63 26.12 15.44
N ILE A 236 34.55 25.34 15.29
CA ILE A 236 33.47 25.66 14.36
C ILE A 236 32.81 26.99 14.74
N TYR A 237 32.55 27.21 16.03
CA TYR A 237 31.98 28.47 16.52
C TYR A 237 32.85 29.66 16.20
N ALA A 238 34.17 29.54 16.39
CA ALA A 238 35.17 30.61 16.18
C ALA A 238 35.50 30.86 14.70
N LEU A 239 35.02 30.04 13.75
CA LEU A 239 35.29 30.27 12.34
C LEU A 239 34.79 31.66 11.88
N PRO A 240 35.63 32.47 11.22
CA PRO A 240 35.19 33.76 10.69
C PRO A 240 34.15 33.59 9.61
N TYR A 241 33.27 34.55 9.47
CA TYR A 241 32.36 34.60 8.30
C TYR A 241 33.15 34.96 7.06
N ARG A 242 32.81 34.27 5.96
CA ARG A 242 33.42 34.54 4.67
C ARG A 242 32.59 35.63 3.98
N ASN A 243 33.26 36.67 3.54
CA ASN A 243 32.63 37.68 2.71
C ASN A 243 32.36 37.08 1.31
N THR A 244 31.18 37.28 0.79
CA THR A 244 30.92 37.04 -0.64
C THR A 244 31.63 38.10 -1.47
N SER A 245 31.70 37.88 -2.81
CA SER A 245 32.21 38.89 -3.77
C SER A 245 31.48 40.24 -3.67
N LYS A 246 30.33 40.29 -3.01
CA LYS A 246 29.52 41.50 -2.75
C LYS A 246 29.72 42.07 -1.34
N GLY A 247 30.65 41.57 -0.56
CA GLY A 247 30.94 42.05 0.83
C GLY A 247 29.85 41.82 1.86
N ILE A 248 28.78 41.08 1.55
CA ILE A 248 27.65 40.85 2.46
C ILE A 248 27.95 39.65 3.31
N LYS A 249 28.03 39.84 4.66
CA LYS A 249 28.19 38.75 5.62
C LYS A 249 26.99 37.81 5.61
N GLY A 250 27.24 36.51 5.79
CA GLY A 250 26.19 35.47 5.98
C GLY A 250 25.52 35.00 4.69
N THR A 251 25.90 35.49 3.51
CA THR A 251 25.36 35.05 2.22
C THR A 251 26.13 33.87 1.62
N CYS A 252 27.26 33.51 2.24
CA CYS A 252 28.06 32.37 1.81
C CYS A 252 27.44 31.05 2.30
N ARG A 253 27.45 30.02 1.45
CA ARG A 253 26.93 28.67 1.78
C ARG A 253 27.62 28.08 3.02
N TYR A 254 28.90 28.38 3.24
CA TYR A 254 29.64 27.91 4.41
C TYR A 254 29.20 28.60 5.70
N ASP A 255 28.90 29.90 5.63
CA ASP A 255 28.41 30.69 6.78
C ASP A 255 27.02 30.19 7.18
N LEU A 256 26.15 29.98 6.22
CA LEU A 256 24.83 29.37 6.46
C LEU A 256 24.95 27.96 7.10
N ALA A 257 25.88 27.14 6.62
CA ALA A 257 26.11 25.80 7.20
C ALA A 257 26.62 25.87 8.65
N LYS A 258 27.51 26.84 8.95
CA LYS A 258 27.98 27.13 10.32
C LYS A 258 26.82 27.52 11.22
N ASP A 259 26.00 28.48 10.79
CA ASP A 259 24.88 28.99 11.57
C ASP A 259 23.82 27.92 11.82
N CYS A 260 23.46 27.17 10.79
CA CYS A 260 22.55 26.03 10.92
C CYS A 260 23.09 24.95 11.88
N PHE A 261 24.40 24.67 11.83
CA PHE A 261 25.02 23.72 12.77
C PHE A 261 24.95 24.21 14.21
N ILE A 262 25.34 25.50 14.48
CA ILE A 262 25.36 26.09 15.82
C ILE A 262 23.92 26.16 16.36
N LEU A 263 22.96 26.63 15.59
CA LEU A 263 21.54 26.70 15.98
C LEU A 263 20.99 25.31 16.28
N SER A 264 21.21 24.34 15.38
CA SER A 264 20.77 22.96 15.61
C SER A 264 21.39 22.38 16.89
N PHE A 265 22.68 22.63 17.16
CA PHE A 265 23.37 22.19 18.35
C PHE A 265 22.80 22.84 19.60
N GLY A 266 22.62 24.15 19.60
CA GLY A 266 22.05 24.90 20.72
C GLY A 266 20.59 24.54 21.02
N LEU A 267 19.85 24.14 20.00
CA LEU A 267 18.47 23.65 20.10
C LEU A 267 18.39 22.12 20.30
N ILE A 268 19.40 21.52 20.90
CA ILE A 268 19.47 20.09 21.29
C ILE A 268 19.27 19.13 20.08
N GLY A 269 19.86 19.49 18.95
CA GLY A 269 19.82 18.66 17.74
C GLY A 269 18.53 18.79 16.92
N MET A 270 17.92 19.96 16.91
CA MET A 270 16.78 20.24 16.02
C MET A 270 17.13 19.92 14.58
N ASN A 271 16.25 19.21 13.89
CA ASN A 271 16.47 18.83 12.48
C ASN A 271 16.36 20.07 11.57
N SER A 272 17.14 20.11 10.50
CA SER A 272 17.15 21.22 9.54
C SER A 272 15.78 21.57 8.97
N VAL A 273 14.91 20.56 8.73
CA VAL A 273 13.52 20.79 8.26
C VAL A 273 12.69 21.49 9.35
N ASP A 274 12.85 21.10 10.60
CA ASP A 274 12.14 21.70 11.72
C ASP A 274 12.68 23.11 11.99
N LEU A 275 14.00 23.28 11.91
CA LEU A 275 14.66 24.59 12.04
C LEU A 275 14.21 25.58 10.98
N TYR A 276 14.05 25.14 9.73
CA TYR A 276 13.59 25.98 8.62
C TYR A 276 12.12 26.38 8.74
N ASN A 277 11.30 25.50 9.31
CA ASN A 277 9.83 25.73 9.38
C ASN A 277 9.38 26.31 10.72
N VAL A 278 10.26 26.50 11.68
CA VAL A 278 9.88 27.10 12.95
C VAL A 278 9.67 28.60 12.80
N THR A 279 8.53 29.09 13.22
CA THR A 279 8.14 30.51 13.14
C THR A 279 7.66 31.05 14.50
N ASP A 280 7.40 30.17 15.47
CA ASP A 280 6.87 30.56 16.77
C ASP A 280 7.99 30.76 17.77
N TYR A 281 8.37 32.01 17.97
CA TYR A 281 9.33 32.44 18.97
C TYR A 281 8.72 33.57 19.81
N LYS A 282 8.47 33.27 21.08
CA LYS A 282 7.88 34.24 22.03
C LYS A 282 8.53 34.09 23.39
N ASP A 283 8.83 35.23 24.03
CA ASP A 283 9.36 35.31 25.40
C ASP A 283 10.63 34.44 25.64
N GLY A 284 11.55 34.45 24.67
CA GLY A 284 12.76 33.64 24.72
C GLY A 284 12.57 32.14 24.52
N LYS A 285 11.35 31.71 24.21
CA LYS A 285 10.98 30.31 23.97
C LYS A 285 10.67 30.07 22.51
N LEU A 286 11.20 28.96 21.97
CA LEU A 286 10.93 28.46 20.63
C LEU A 286 9.97 27.28 20.73
N THR A 287 8.76 27.43 20.17
CA THR A 287 7.76 26.36 20.17
C THR A 287 7.66 25.76 18.76
N TYR A 288 7.74 24.45 18.65
CA TYR A 288 7.57 23.78 17.37
C TYR A 288 7.07 22.36 17.51
N TYR A 289 6.35 21.90 16.48
CA TYR A 289 5.97 20.51 16.34
C TYR A 289 6.90 19.83 15.34
N ARG A 290 7.53 18.74 15.76
CA ARG A 290 8.44 17.99 14.90
C ARG A 290 7.73 17.51 13.65
N THR A 291 8.11 17.99 12.47
CA THR A 291 7.47 17.70 11.16
C THR A 291 7.27 16.20 10.91
N LYS A 292 8.22 15.36 11.34
CA LYS A 292 8.15 13.90 11.15
C LYS A 292 7.06 13.22 12.00
N THR A 293 6.71 13.76 13.13
CA THR A 293 5.79 13.12 14.11
C THR A 293 4.53 13.91 14.35
N LYS A 294 4.38 15.12 13.78
CA LYS A 294 3.21 15.99 13.94
C LYS A 294 1.89 15.27 13.68
N ALA A 295 1.83 14.47 12.61
CA ALA A 295 0.61 13.73 12.24
C ALA A 295 0.26 12.53 13.16
N ARG A 296 1.14 12.18 14.11
CA ARG A 296 0.93 11.06 15.05
C ARG A 296 0.54 11.50 16.45
N ARG A 297 0.59 12.80 16.71
CA ARG A 297 0.18 13.41 17.97
C ARG A 297 -1.17 14.06 17.74
N ASN A 298 -2.18 13.55 18.41
CA ASN A 298 -3.54 14.11 18.46
C ASN A 298 -3.68 15.16 19.57
N ASP A 299 -2.58 15.79 19.97
CA ASP A 299 -2.56 16.80 21.04
C ASP A 299 -2.65 18.20 20.44
#